data_ea3aba9cb6f3914daff4c57df87a4fec
#
_entry.id   ea3aba9cb6f3914daff4c57df87a4fec
#
_cell.length_a   1.000
_cell.length_b   1.000
_cell.length_c   1.000
_cell.angle_alpha   90.00
_cell.angle_beta   90.00
_cell.angle_gamma   90.00
#
_symmetry.space_group_name_H-M   'P 1'
#
loop_
_entity.id
_entity.type
_entity.pdbx_description
1 polymer ?
#
loop_
_entity_poly.entity_id
_entity_poly.type
_entity_poly.pdbx_seq_one_letter_code
_entity_poly.pdbx_strand_id
1 'polypeptide(L)'
;MILRFNTLERKWKRLKTQDRFRRAPILTIVRLVSWRARCLFQKLAVVKLRRWKVKMFLPVKWEGIGRQIFAFREDYEPELAYLESLLSPGQTFIDVGANLGIYTLVASRIVGEAGRVLAFEPSAQSFPLLRQNIALNGLRNVLALPVALTQKTGTAQLFCAPDPSGNSLGKDPLFNGETEEVVTDTLDNVLRQAFVREVDVIKMDVQGAEELVLRGASKLFCAMRPVIIFEVYPSGAALLKLSKNGALDILKGYGYAFMRIGKSDSVDHLGSAEEYFNVVAVPNRMEMKGC
;
A
#
# COMPACT_ATOMS: atom_id res chain seq x y z
N MET A 1 -3.06 -5.58 -37.11
CA MET A 1 -3.01 -6.92 -36.49
C MET A 1 -1.67 -7.24 -35.85
N ILE A 2 -0.56 -6.90 -36.48
CA ILE A 2 0.84 -7.17 -36.00
C ILE A 2 1.18 -6.42 -34.67
N LEU A 3 0.72 -5.19 -34.49
CA LEU A 3 0.96 -4.41 -33.26
C LEU A 3 0.30 -5.00 -32.00
N ARG A 4 -0.83 -5.70 -32.12
CA ARG A 4 -1.49 -6.38 -31.00
C ARG A 4 -0.77 -7.66 -30.56
N PHE A 5 -0.14 -8.37 -31.47
CA PHE A 5 0.63 -9.58 -31.18
C PHE A 5 1.89 -9.25 -30.34
N ASN A 6 2.64 -8.23 -30.72
CA ASN A 6 3.81 -7.78 -29.96
C ASN A 6 3.50 -7.36 -28.52
N THR A 7 2.31 -6.81 -28.28
CA THR A 7 1.88 -6.41 -26.92
C THR A 7 1.52 -7.62 -26.07
N LEU A 8 0.86 -8.64 -26.65
CA LEU A 8 0.52 -9.88 -25.96
C LEU A 8 1.76 -10.70 -25.60
N GLU A 9 2.72 -10.79 -26.51
CA GLU A 9 4.00 -11.48 -26.26
C GLU A 9 4.81 -10.78 -25.14
N ARG A 10 4.87 -9.45 -25.13
CA ARG A 10 5.54 -8.70 -24.07
C ARG A 10 4.85 -8.91 -22.71
N LYS A 11 3.51 -8.83 -22.66
CA LYS A 11 2.75 -9.11 -21.43
C LYS A 11 2.97 -10.56 -20.95
N TRP A 12 3.02 -11.51 -21.87
CA TRP A 12 3.26 -12.93 -21.54
C TRP A 12 4.69 -13.17 -21.04
N LYS A 13 5.70 -12.60 -21.71
CA LYS A 13 7.09 -12.66 -21.24
C LYS A 13 7.22 -12.05 -19.83
N ARG A 14 6.64 -10.86 -19.60
CA ARG A 14 6.65 -10.20 -18.29
C ARG A 14 5.93 -11.03 -17.21
N LEU A 15 4.84 -11.71 -17.54
CA LEU A 15 4.14 -12.57 -16.60
C LEU A 15 5.01 -13.78 -16.19
N LYS A 16 5.67 -14.43 -17.14
CA LYS A 16 6.54 -15.58 -16.88
C LYS A 16 7.77 -15.28 -16.02
N THR A 17 8.24 -14.04 -16.00
CA THR A 17 9.37 -13.64 -15.16
C THR A 17 8.99 -13.41 -13.70
N GLN A 18 7.70 -13.31 -13.38
CA GLN A 18 7.25 -13.09 -12.01
C GLN A 18 7.29 -14.39 -11.20
N ASP A 19 7.96 -14.38 -10.05
CA ASP A 19 8.07 -15.55 -9.18
C ASP A 19 6.72 -16.06 -8.70
N ARG A 20 5.78 -15.14 -8.40
CA ARG A 20 4.39 -15.48 -8.06
C ARG A 20 3.66 -16.25 -9.17
N PHE A 21 3.96 -16.00 -10.45
CA PHE A 21 3.42 -16.79 -11.55
C PHE A 21 4.06 -18.18 -11.59
N ARG A 22 5.37 -18.28 -11.39
CA ARG A 22 6.12 -19.55 -11.43
C ARG A 22 5.68 -20.53 -10.35
N ARG A 23 5.21 -20.04 -9.18
CA ARG A 23 4.70 -20.89 -8.10
C ARG A 23 3.43 -21.66 -8.47
N ALA A 24 2.52 -21.06 -9.26
CA ALA A 24 1.25 -21.70 -9.64
C ALA A 24 0.79 -21.27 -11.05
N PRO A 25 1.52 -21.61 -12.13
CA PRO A 25 1.27 -21.08 -13.46
C PRO A 25 -0.09 -21.48 -14.02
N ILE A 26 -0.46 -22.76 -13.93
CA ILE A 26 -1.74 -23.27 -14.44
C ILE A 26 -2.91 -22.61 -13.72
N LEU A 27 -2.87 -22.57 -12.39
CA LEU A 27 -3.92 -21.97 -11.58
C LEU A 27 -4.06 -20.48 -11.86
N THR A 28 -2.95 -19.76 -12.05
CA THR A 28 -2.96 -18.33 -12.40
C THR A 28 -3.59 -18.12 -13.78
N ILE A 29 -3.29 -18.95 -14.78
CA ILE A 29 -3.91 -18.88 -16.10
C ILE A 29 -5.43 -19.12 -16.01
N VAL A 30 -5.85 -20.17 -15.32
CA VAL A 30 -7.29 -20.48 -15.12
C VAL A 30 -7.99 -19.31 -14.45
N ARG A 31 -7.40 -18.69 -13.43
CA ARG A 31 -7.95 -17.52 -12.77
C ARG A 31 -8.03 -16.31 -13.72
N LEU A 32 -7.00 -16.06 -14.52
CA LEU A 32 -7.02 -14.95 -15.49
C LEU A 32 -8.07 -15.14 -16.58
N VAL A 33 -8.28 -16.37 -17.08
CA VAL A 33 -9.37 -16.68 -18.03
C VAL A 33 -10.73 -16.48 -17.36
N SER A 34 -10.91 -17.01 -16.15
CA SER A 34 -12.14 -16.81 -15.36
C SER A 34 -12.41 -15.33 -15.08
N TRP A 35 -11.37 -14.54 -14.80
CA TRP A 35 -11.51 -13.10 -14.62
C TRP A 35 -12.03 -12.40 -15.87
N ARG A 36 -11.48 -12.76 -17.04
CA ARG A 36 -11.95 -12.20 -18.32
C ARG A 36 -13.42 -12.52 -18.59
N ALA A 37 -13.85 -13.74 -18.30
CA ALA A 37 -15.26 -14.10 -18.40
C ALA A 37 -16.14 -13.24 -17.47
N ARG A 38 -15.68 -12.98 -16.23
CA ARG A 38 -16.39 -12.10 -15.29
C ARG A 38 -16.51 -10.66 -15.80
N CYS A 39 -15.50 -10.14 -16.49
CA CYS A 39 -15.55 -8.79 -17.08
C CYS A 39 -16.71 -8.58 -18.06
N LEU A 40 -17.31 -9.64 -18.58
CA LEU A 40 -18.46 -9.55 -19.49
C LEU A 40 -19.81 -9.40 -18.77
N PHE A 41 -19.90 -9.89 -17.50
CA PHE A 41 -21.18 -10.05 -16.82
C PHE A 41 -21.22 -9.48 -15.40
N GLN A 42 -20.09 -9.12 -14.81
CA GLN A 42 -20.01 -8.74 -13.40
C GLN A 42 -19.29 -7.40 -13.21
N LYS A 43 -19.77 -6.59 -12.27
CA LYS A 43 -19.08 -5.37 -11.82
C LYS A 43 -18.18 -5.62 -10.61
N LEU A 44 -18.57 -6.58 -9.75
CA LEU A 44 -17.85 -6.97 -8.54
C LEU A 44 -17.65 -8.49 -8.49
N ALA A 45 -16.52 -8.92 -7.97
CA ALA A 45 -16.20 -10.32 -7.67
C ALA A 45 -15.79 -10.45 -6.22
N VAL A 46 -16.14 -11.57 -5.58
CA VAL A 46 -15.65 -11.91 -4.24
C VAL A 46 -14.44 -12.83 -4.36
N VAL A 47 -13.39 -12.45 -3.66
CA VAL A 47 -12.16 -13.22 -3.53
C VAL A 47 -12.03 -13.69 -2.08
N LYS A 48 -11.50 -14.90 -1.88
CA LYS A 48 -11.12 -15.44 -0.57
C LYS A 48 -9.60 -15.59 -0.51
N LEU A 49 -8.98 -14.96 0.46
CA LEU A 49 -7.60 -15.18 0.86
C LEU A 49 -7.62 -16.18 2.01
N ARG A 50 -7.37 -17.45 1.68
CA ARG A 50 -7.62 -18.58 2.60
C ARG A 50 -6.66 -18.57 3.78
N ARG A 51 -5.41 -18.19 3.55
CA ARG A 51 -4.35 -18.12 4.56
C ARG A 51 -4.79 -17.28 5.77
N TRP A 52 -5.37 -16.11 5.52
CA TRP A 52 -5.80 -15.18 6.57
C TRP A 52 -7.31 -15.21 6.86
N LYS A 53 -8.05 -16.12 6.20
CA LYS A 53 -9.51 -16.27 6.37
C LYS A 53 -10.27 -14.97 6.09
N VAL A 54 -9.81 -14.15 5.14
CA VAL A 54 -10.50 -12.92 4.72
C VAL A 54 -11.14 -13.06 3.34
N LYS A 55 -12.19 -12.24 3.13
CA LYS A 55 -12.90 -12.11 1.86
C LYS A 55 -12.81 -10.67 1.40
N MET A 56 -12.76 -10.45 0.09
CA MET A 56 -12.73 -9.11 -0.49
C MET A 56 -13.68 -9.01 -1.67
N PHE A 57 -14.42 -7.89 -1.76
CA PHE A 57 -15.00 -7.42 -3.00
C PHE A 57 -13.89 -6.79 -3.84
N LEU A 58 -13.84 -7.17 -5.11
CA LEU A 58 -12.91 -6.62 -6.08
C LEU A 58 -13.70 -6.05 -7.25
N PRO A 59 -13.43 -4.80 -7.69
CA PRO A 59 -14.01 -4.26 -8.90
C PRO A 59 -13.52 -5.06 -10.11
N VAL A 60 -14.46 -5.53 -10.94
CA VAL A 60 -14.14 -6.34 -12.11
C VAL A 60 -13.88 -5.43 -13.30
N LYS A 61 -12.59 -5.23 -13.60
CA LYS A 61 -12.08 -4.47 -14.75
C LYS A 61 -11.10 -5.34 -15.54
N TRP A 62 -10.92 -5.04 -16.83
CA TRP A 62 -9.99 -5.77 -17.71
C TRP A 62 -8.54 -5.75 -17.20
N GLU A 63 -8.13 -4.67 -16.57
CA GLU A 63 -6.81 -4.47 -15.97
C GLU A 63 -6.97 -3.87 -14.57
N GLY A 64 -5.88 -3.80 -13.80
CA GLY A 64 -5.84 -3.16 -12.51
C GLY A 64 -5.68 -4.12 -11.32
N ILE A 65 -5.70 -3.52 -10.13
CA ILE A 65 -5.43 -4.20 -8.86
C ILE A 65 -6.39 -5.36 -8.59
N GLY A 66 -7.68 -5.23 -8.90
CA GLY A 66 -8.67 -6.29 -8.70
C GLY A 66 -8.30 -7.57 -9.45
N ARG A 67 -7.86 -7.46 -10.72
CA ARG A 67 -7.38 -8.59 -11.52
C ARG A 67 -6.13 -9.23 -10.91
N GLN A 68 -5.21 -8.42 -10.42
CA GLN A 68 -3.96 -8.92 -9.84
C GLN A 68 -4.23 -9.69 -8.55
N ILE A 69 -5.00 -9.13 -7.63
CA ILE A 69 -5.40 -9.82 -6.39
C ILE A 69 -6.17 -11.10 -6.73
N PHE A 70 -7.08 -11.08 -7.71
CA PHE A 70 -7.82 -12.28 -8.12
C PHE A 70 -6.92 -13.36 -8.68
N ALA A 71 -5.92 -13.01 -9.48
CA ALA A 71 -5.02 -13.97 -10.13
C ALA A 71 -4.03 -14.59 -9.12
N PHE A 72 -3.43 -13.77 -8.26
CA PHE A 72 -2.30 -14.18 -7.41
C PHE A 72 -2.70 -14.49 -5.98
N ARG A 73 -3.86 -13.99 -5.48
CA ARG A 73 -4.36 -14.28 -4.13
C ARG A 73 -3.36 -13.86 -3.05
N GLU A 74 -2.96 -14.83 -2.24
CA GLU A 74 -1.99 -14.67 -1.14
C GLU A 74 -0.59 -14.28 -1.63
N ASP A 75 -0.28 -14.56 -2.89
CA ASP A 75 0.98 -14.19 -3.54
C ASP A 75 0.88 -12.86 -4.31
N TYR A 76 -0.14 -12.04 -4.05
CA TYR A 76 -0.33 -10.75 -4.73
C TYR A 76 0.88 -9.84 -4.57
N GLU A 77 1.34 -9.68 -3.34
CA GLU A 77 2.56 -8.96 -2.98
C GLU A 77 3.36 -9.73 -1.93
N PRO A 78 4.69 -9.81 -2.08
CA PRO A 78 5.56 -10.46 -1.09
C PRO A 78 5.41 -9.88 0.31
N GLU A 79 5.14 -8.58 0.41
CA GLU A 79 5.00 -7.80 1.65
C GLU A 79 3.89 -8.34 2.55
N LEU A 80 2.82 -8.89 1.98
CA LEU A 80 1.72 -9.49 2.75
C LEU A 80 2.21 -10.64 3.65
N ALA A 81 3.18 -11.43 3.17
CA ALA A 81 3.76 -12.50 3.98
C ALA A 81 4.62 -11.96 5.12
N TYR A 82 5.25 -10.80 4.93
CA TYR A 82 6.04 -10.15 5.98
C TYR A 82 5.20 -9.66 7.15
N LEU A 83 3.92 -9.28 6.93
CA LEU A 83 3.05 -8.85 8.02
C LEU A 83 2.96 -9.89 9.15
N GLU A 84 2.94 -11.19 8.81
CA GLU A 84 2.90 -12.26 9.82
C GLU A 84 4.16 -12.35 10.68
N SER A 85 5.30 -11.91 10.15
CA SER A 85 6.56 -11.88 10.89
C SER A 85 6.76 -10.59 11.69
N LEU A 86 6.05 -9.52 11.33
CA LEU A 86 6.18 -8.20 11.93
C LEU A 86 5.09 -7.88 12.95
N LEU A 87 3.91 -8.52 12.82
CA LEU A 87 2.74 -8.27 13.65
C LEU A 87 2.44 -9.43 14.58
N SER A 88 2.03 -9.08 15.79
CA SER A 88 1.56 -10.01 16.82
C SER A 88 0.16 -9.63 17.31
N PRO A 89 -0.61 -10.56 17.90
CA PRO A 89 -1.90 -10.24 18.53
C PRO A 89 -1.78 -9.12 19.56
N GLY A 90 -2.75 -8.20 19.53
CA GLY A 90 -2.81 -7.04 20.43
C GLY A 90 -2.13 -5.78 19.90
N GLN A 91 -1.33 -5.87 18.84
CA GLN A 91 -0.57 -4.75 18.29
C GLN A 91 -1.43 -3.78 17.45
N THR A 92 -0.86 -2.58 17.21
CA THR A 92 -1.45 -1.53 16.38
C THR A 92 -0.76 -1.44 15.02
N PHE A 93 -1.55 -1.57 13.97
CA PHE A 93 -1.11 -1.43 12.58
C PHE A 93 -1.72 -0.20 11.92
N ILE A 94 -0.92 0.51 11.11
CA ILE A 94 -1.38 1.64 10.31
C ILE A 94 -1.20 1.31 8.82
N ASP A 95 -2.27 1.49 8.04
CA ASP A 95 -2.32 1.28 6.59
C ASP A 95 -2.56 2.61 5.88
N VAL A 96 -1.50 3.20 5.30
CA VAL A 96 -1.55 4.50 4.62
C VAL A 96 -1.59 4.27 3.12
N GLY A 97 -2.69 4.69 2.48
CA GLY A 97 -3.02 4.34 1.10
C GLY A 97 -3.65 2.94 1.05
N ALA A 98 -4.65 2.70 1.91
CA ALA A 98 -5.23 1.37 2.09
C ALA A 98 -5.93 0.80 0.85
N ASN A 99 -6.35 1.65 -0.09
CA ASN A 99 -7.03 1.29 -1.34
C ASN A 99 -8.24 0.35 -1.06
N LEU A 100 -8.24 -0.87 -1.60
CA LEU A 100 -9.30 -1.87 -1.37
C LEU A 100 -9.19 -2.59 -0.01
N GLY A 101 -8.11 -2.35 0.75
CA GLY A 101 -7.92 -2.81 2.11
C GLY A 101 -7.27 -4.19 2.26
N ILE A 102 -6.47 -4.66 1.30
CA ILE A 102 -5.86 -5.99 1.43
C ILE A 102 -4.95 -6.08 2.66
N TYR A 103 -4.09 -5.07 2.89
CA TYR A 103 -3.24 -5.00 4.08
C TYR A 103 -4.05 -4.79 5.35
N THR A 104 -5.02 -3.89 5.33
CA THR A 104 -5.97 -3.64 6.43
C THR A 104 -6.63 -4.91 6.92
N LEU A 105 -7.19 -5.73 6.01
CA LEU A 105 -7.91 -6.96 6.34
C LEU A 105 -6.98 -8.03 6.91
N VAL A 106 -5.81 -8.21 6.30
CA VAL A 106 -4.81 -9.19 6.73
C VAL A 106 -4.26 -8.80 8.10
N ALA A 107 -3.84 -7.55 8.27
CA ALA A 107 -3.32 -7.05 9.55
C ALA A 107 -4.37 -7.18 10.67
N SER A 108 -5.63 -6.82 10.39
CA SER A 108 -6.73 -6.94 11.37
C SER A 108 -6.92 -8.39 11.89
N ARG A 109 -6.73 -9.40 11.01
CA ARG A 109 -6.78 -10.81 11.42
C ARG A 109 -5.57 -11.23 12.24
N ILE A 110 -4.39 -10.70 11.92
CA ILE A 110 -3.16 -11.03 12.66
C ILE A 110 -3.19 -10.41 14.06
N VAL A 111 -3.52 -9.12 14.17
CA VAL A 111 -3.53 -8.44 15.48
C VAL A 111 -4.72 -8.85 16.34
N GLY A 112 -5.77 -9.43 15.76
CA GLY A 112 -6.94 -9.93 16.48
C GLY A 112 -7.77 -8.83 17.15
N GLU A 113 -8.78 -9.21 17.95
CA GLU A 113 -9.74 -8.28 18.57
C GLU A 113 -9.11 -7.35 19.61
N ALA A 114 -8.01 -7.77 20.25
CA ALA A 114 -7.27 -6.96 21.21
C ALA A 114 -6.35 -5.93 20.53
N GLY A 115 -6.02 -6.13 19.24
CA GLY A 115 -5.22 -5.20 18.46
C GLY A 115 -6.06 -4.16 17.73
N ARG A 116 -5.41 -3.24 17.03
CA ARG A 116 -6.04 -2.12 16.35
C ARG A 116 -5.45 -1.90 14.97
N VAL A 117 -6.30 -1.54 14.01
CA VAL A 117 -5.88 -1.12 12.66
C VAL A 117 -6.46 0.25 12.35
N LEU A 118 -5.62 1.18 11.89
CA LEU A 118 -6.05 2.44 11.31
C LEU A 118 -5.74 2.40 9.81
N ALA A 119 -6.76 2.62 8.98
CA ALA A 119 -6.64 2.57 7.52
C ALA A 119 -7.02 3.93 6.92
N PHE A 120 -6.14 4.47 6.08
CA PHE A 120 -6.30 5.77 5.44
C PHE A 120 -6.41 5.61 3.93
N GLU A 121 -7.53 6.02 3.37
CA GLU A 121 -7.77 5.98 1.93
C GLU A 121 -8.59 7.20 1.51
N PRO A 122 -8.01 8.21 0.83
CA PRO A 122 -8.68 9.44 0.51
C PRO A 122 -9.69 9.32 -0.64
N SER A 123 -9.49 8.37 -1.58
CA SER A 123 -10.27 8.32 -2.81
C SER A 123 -11.74 7.96 -2.58
N ALA A 124 -12.63 8.79 -3.10
CA ALA A 124 -14.07 8.56 -3.09
C ALA A 124 -14.47 7.27 -3.85
N GLN A 125 -13.63 6.79 -4.75
CA GLN A 125 -13.84 5.52 -5.44
C GLN A 125 -13.43 4.32 -4.61
N SER A 126 -12.28 4.37 -3.91
CA SER A 126 -11.70 3.24 -3.17
C SER A 126 -12.25 3.11 -1.75
N PHE A 127 -12.45 4.22 -1.05
CA PHE A 127 -12.88 4.21 0.35
C PHE A 127 -14.19 3.47 0.63
N PRO A 128 -15.26 3.61 -0.18
CA PRO A 128 -16.47 2.81 0.01
C PRO A 128 -16.24 1.30 -0.10
N LEU A 129 -15.33 0.87 -1.00
CA LEU A 129 -14.97 -0.55 -1.16
C LEU A 129 -14.14 -1.06 0.02
N LEU A 130 -13.21 -0.25 0.54
CA LEU A 130 -12.48 -0.54 1.77
C LEU A 130 -13.48 -0.80 2.92
N ARG A 131 -14.43 0.09 3.13
CA ARG A 131 -15.46 -0.06 4.17
C ARG A 131 -16.33 -1.31 3.98
N GLN A 132 -16.74 -1.59 2.73
CA GLN A 132 -17.48 -2.81 2.42
C GLN A 132 -16.66 -4.07 2.69
N ASN A 133 -15.35 -4.06 2.40
CA ASN A 133 -14.45 -5.15 2.66
C ASN A 133 -14.24 -5.39 4.16
N ILE A 134 -14.13 -4.33 4.96
CA ILE A 134 -14.09 -4.42 6.43
C ILE A 134 -15.39 -5.05 6.95
N ALA A 135 -16.54 -4.56 6.51
CA ALA A 135 -17.85 -5.05 6.93
C ALA A 135 -18.10 -6.52 6.50
N LEU A 136 -17.68 -6.91 5.28
CA LEU A 136 -17.77 -8.29 4.76
C LEU A 136 -17.07 -9.32 5.65
N ASN A 137 -16.05 -8.90 6.39
CA ASN A 137 -15.26 -9.74 7.28
C ASN A 137 -15.66 -9.58 8.77
N GLY A 138 -16.62 -8.73 9.09
CA GLY A 138 -17.07 -8.47 10.47
C GLY A 138 -15.99 -7.89 11.38
N LEU A 139 -15.03 -7.14 10.81
CA LEU A 139 -13.90 -6.60 11.58
C LEU A 139 -14.33 -5.39 12.40
N ARG A 140 -14.12 -5.43 13.71
CA ARG A 140 -14.49 -4.37 14.66
C ARG A 140 -13.30 -3.58 15.17
N ASN A 141 -12.10 -4.09 14.95
CA ASN A 141 -10.82 -3.49 15.37
C ASN A 141 -10.20 -2.58 14.30
N VAL A 142 -10.95 -2.22 13.25
CA VAL A 142 -10.50 -1.36 12.15
C VAL A 142 -11.19 0.00 12.19
N LEU A 143 -10.41 1.08 12.23
CA LEU A 143 -10.86 2.45 12.01
C LEU A 143 -10.41 2.88 10.60
N ALA A 144 -11.36 3.01 9.67
CA ALA A 144 -11.09 3.51 8.32
C ALA A 144 -11.46 4.99 8.20
N LEU A 145 -10.56 5.81 7.63
CA LEU A 145 -10.67 7.25 7.52
C LEU A 145 -10.46 7.71 6.06
N PRO A 146 -11.38 8.56 5.51
CA PRO A 146 -11.28 9.12 4.16
C PRO A 146 -10.33 10.33 4.14
N VAL A 147 -9.06 10.13 4.49
CA VAL A 147 -8.07 11.19 4.68
C VAL A 147 -6.78 10.83 3.96
N ALA A 148 -6.20 11.78 3.24
CA ALA A 148 -4.83 11.70 2.75
C ALA A 148 -3.89 12.17 3.86
N LEU A 149 -2.98 11.33 4.31
CA LEU A 149 -1.96 11.74 5.28
C LEU A 149 -0.87 12.55 4.58
N THR A 150 -0.58 13.73 5.15
CA THR A 150 0.44 14.66 4.65
C THR A 150 1.13 15.38 5.81
N GLN A 151 1.99 16.36 5.48
CA GLN A 151 2.69 17.15 6.48
C GLN A 151 1.81 18.22 7.19
N LYS A 152 0.56 18.44 6.72
CA LYS A 152 -0.34 19.47 7.27
C LYS A 152 -1.81 19.11 7.08
N THR A 153 -2.65 19.61 7.97
CA THR A 153 -4.12 19.54 7.88
C THR A 153 -4.63 20.54 6.83
N GLY A 154 -5.67 20.16 6.10
CA GLY A 154 -6.31 20.99 5.07
C GLY A 154 -6.97 20.16 3.98
N THR A 155 -6.81 20.58 2.73
CA THR A 155 -7.27 19.85 1.54
C THR A 155 -6.15 19.78 0.49
N ALA A 156 -6.25 18.79 -0.39
CA ALA A 156 -5.35 18.61 -1.55
C ALA A 156 -6.12 18.08 -2.75
N GLN A 157 -5.54 18.26 -3.95
CA GLN A 157 -6.06 17.62 -5.15
C GLN A 157 -5.47 16.21 -5.30
N LEU A 158 -6.33 15.21 -5.39
CA LEU A 158 -5.96 13.84 -5.74
C LEU A 158 -6.18 13.63 -7.24
N PHE A 159 -5.15 13.22 -7.95
CA PHE A 159 -5.19 12.91 -9.39
C PHE A 159 -5.57 11.44 -9.55
N CYS A 160 -6.76 11.20 -10.13
CA CYS A 160 -7.38 9.88 -10.21
C CYS A 160 -6.88 9.10 -11.42
N ALA A 161 -6.06 8.09 -11.21
CA ALA A 161 -5.61 7.20 -12.26
C ALA A 161 -6.76 6.27 -12.75
N PRO A 162 -6.68 5.72 -13.97
CA PRO A 162 -7.65 4.72 -14.47
C PRO A 162 -7.77 3.49 -13.56
N ASP A 163 -6.69 3.09 -12.91
CA ASP A 163 -6.67 2.17 -11.79
C ASP A 163 -6.42 2.96 -10.50
N PRO A 164 -7.33 2.92 -9.51
CA PRO A 164 -7.20 3.69 -8.28
C PRO A 164 -5.94 3.39 -7.46
N SER A 165 -5.25 2.28 -7.70
CA SER A 165 -3.95 2.00 -7.07
C SER A 165 -2.84 2.95 -7.51
N GLY A 166 -3.05 3.68 -8.60
CA GLY A 166 -2.15 4.72 -9.09
C GLY A 166 -2.58 6.15 -8.75
N ASN A 167 -3.60 6.34 -7.91
CA ASN A 167 -4.01 7.68 -7.48
C ASN A 167 -2.88 8.37 -6.73
N SER A 168 -2.62 9.65 -7.02
CA SER A 168 -1.50 10.39 -6.45
C SER A 168 -1.86 11.84 -6.15
N LEU A 169 -1.20 12.42 -5.17
CA LEU A 169 -1.22 13.88 -4.94
C LEU A 169 -0.30 14.63 -5.92
N GLY A 170 0.58 13.92 -6.62
CA GLY A 170 1.47 14.45 -7.66
C GLY A 170 0.80 14.42 -9.03
N LYS A 171 0.82 15.57 -9.74
CA LYS A 171 0.27 15.67 -11.09
C LYS A 171 1.28 15.19 -12.12
N ASP A 172 0.97 14.08 -12.81
CA ASP A 172 1.72 13.69 -14.02
C ASP A 172 1.51 14.74 -15.13
N PRO A 173 2.55 15.21 -15.82
CA PRO A 173 2.42 16.14 -16.94
C PRO A 173 1.48 15.66 -18.06
N LEU A 174 1.36 14.36 -18.26
CA LEU A 174 0.49 13.75 -19.27
C LEU A 174 -0.91 13.43 -18.70
N PHE A 175 -1.18 13.81 -17.45
CA PHE A 175 -2.44 13.51 -16.79
C PHE A 175 -3.59 14.31 -17.44
N ASN A 176 -4.60 13.57 -17.91
CA ASN A 176 -5.83 14.09 -18.51
C ASN A 176 -7.09 13.48 -17.88
N GLY A 177 -6.94 12.86 -16.70
CA GLY A 177 -8.00 12.21 -15.96
C GLY A 177 -8.78 13.16 -15.04
N GLU A 178 -9.63 12.57 -14.21
CA GLU A 178 -10.42 13.28 -13.20
C GLU A 178 -9.57 13.60 -11.97
N THR A 179 -9.93 14.70 -11.28
CA THR A 179 -9.35 15.05 -9.98
C THR A 179 -10.46 15.13 -8.95
N GLU A 180 -10.12 14.84 -7.69
CA GLU A 180 -11.00 15.06 -6.56
C GLU A 180 -10.30 15.87 -5.47
N GLU A 181 -11.02 16.75 -4.78
CA GLU A 181 -10.52 17.40 -3.58
C GLU A 181 -10.67 16.45 -2.40
N VAL A 182 -9.58 16.21 -1.69
CA VAL A 182 -9.54 15.30 -0.55
C VAL A 182 -9.09 16.02 0.72
N VAL A 183 -9.62 15.60 1.85
CA VAL A 183 -9.19 16.08 3.16
C VAL A 183 -7.80 15.55 3.45
N THR A 184 -6.93 16.44 3.98
CA THR A 184 -5.59 16.06 4.45
C THR A 184 -5.47 16.25 5.96
N ASP A 185 -4.67 15.40 6.60
CA ASP A 185 -4.29 15.55 8.00
C ASP A 185 -2.88 15.01 8.24
N THR A 186 -2.32 15.29 9.39
CA THR A 186 -1.05 14.71 9.82
C THR A 186 -1.28 13.43 10.61
N LEU A 187 -0.37 12.47 10.48
CA LEU A 187 -0.48 11.24 11.25
C LEU A 187 -0.46 11.50 12.76
N ASP A 188 0.40 12.41 13.21
CA ASP A 188 0.46 12.83 14.63
C ASP A 188 -0.87 13.37 15.15
N ASN A 189 -1.59 14.17 14.34
CA ASN A 189 -2.88 14.71 14.74
C ASN A 189 -3.96 13.62 14.83
N VAL A 190 -4.02 12.73 13.83
CA VAL A 190 -5.00 11.64 13.85
C VAL A 190 -4.75 10.67 15.00
N LEU A 191 -3.48 10.30 15.28
CA LEU A 191 -3.16 9.43 16.41
C LEU A 191 -3.57 10.04 17.74
N ARG A 192 -3.37 11.36 17.92
CA ARG A 192 -3.80 12.10 19.11
C ARG A 192 -5.32 12.09 19.24
N GLN A 193 -6.05 12.36 18.16
CA GLN A 193 -7.54 12.38 18.14
C GLN A 193 -8.13 10.99 18.38
N ALA A 194 -7.49 9.95 17.86
CA ALA A 194 -7.90 8.56 18.02
C ALA A 194 -7.43 7.91 19.33
N PHE A 195 -6.75 8.68 20.20
CA PHE A 195 -6.18 8.20 21.46
C PHE A 195 -5.27 6.97 21.30
N VAL A 196 -4.50 6.92 20.20
CA VAL A 196 -3.52 5.86 19.94
C VAL A 196 -2.23 6.21 20.67
N ARG A 197 -1.78 5.32 21.55
CA ARG A 197 -0.59 5.51 22.38
C ARG A 197 0.62 4.68 21.94
N GLU A 198 0.37 3.69 21.09
CA GLU A 198 1.39 2.76 20.60
C GLU A 198 1.10 2.40 19.14
N VAL A 199 2.14 2.38 18.32
CA VAL A 199 2.09 1.96 16.92
C VAL A 199 3.27 1.04 16.68
N ASP A 200 2.99 -0.18 16.22
CA ASP A 200 4.01 -1.22 16.04
C ASP A 200 4.50 -1.30 14.61
N VAL A 201 3.57 -1.25 13.64
CA VAL A 201 3.92 -1.36 12.23
C VAL A 201 3.10 -0.38 11.39
N ILE A 202 3.75 0.27 10.43
CA ILE A 202 3.11 1.14 9.43
C ILE A 202 3.40 0.59 8.04
N LYS A 203 2.38 0.48 7.17
CA LYS A 203 2.51 0.34 5.72
C LYS A 203 2.20 1.67 5.07
N MET A 204 3.04 2.12 4.15
CA MET A 204 2.78 3.31 3.32
C MET A 204 2.92 2.97 1.84
N ASP A 205 1.90 3.32 1.07
CA ASP A 205 1.86 3.22 -0.38
C ASP A 205 1.00 4.39 -0.90
N VAL A 206 1.64 5.54 -1.04
CA VAL A 206 0.97 6.80 -1.36
C VAL A 206 1.52 7.45 -2.62
N GLN A 207 2.09 6.61 -3.47
CA GLN A 207 2.51 6.96 -4.83
C GLN A 207 3.42 8.20 -4.90
N GLY A 208 4.46 8.20 -4.04
CA GLY A 208 5.51 9.22 -4.00
C GLY A 208 5.31 10.30 -2.92
N ALA A 209 4.21 10.26 -2.14
CA ALA A 209 3.97 11.21 -1.06
C ALA A 209 4.48 10.73 0.33
N GLU A 210 5.27 9.67 0.40
CA GLU A 210 5.79 9.06 1.64
C GLU A 210 6.54 10.08 2.49
N GLU A 211 7.36 10.94 1.88
CA GLU A 211 8.07 12.02 2.57
C GLU A 211 7.10 12.97 3.28
N LEU A 212 5.95 13.30 2.66
CA LEU A 212 4.95 14.19 3.27
C LEU A 212 4.28 13.53 4.48
N VAL A 213 3.99 12.22 4.40
CA VAL A 213 3.44 11.44 5.53
C VAL A 213 4.42 11.46 6.70
N LEU A 214 5.70 11.19 6.44
CA LEU A 214 6.75 11.15 7.47
C LEU A 214 6.96 12.51 8.15
N ARG A 215 6.91 13.61 7.38
CA ARG A 215 6.99 14.97 7.93
C ARG A 215 5.81 15.30 8.85
N GLY A 216 4.64 14.69 8.64
CA GLY A 216 3.45 14.80 9.49
C GLY A 216 3.42 13.83 10.68
N ALA A 217 4.51 13.09 10.94
CA ALA A 217 4.59 12.04 11.94
C ALA A 217 5.79 12.18 12.91
N SER A 218 6.31 13.39 13.08
CA SER A 218 7.54 13.61 13.85
C SER A 218 7.45 13.16 15.31
N LYS A 219 6.30 13.41 15.97
CA LYS A 219 6.07 12.99 17.36
C LYS A 219 5.98 11.47 17.49
N LEU A 220 5.38 10.81 16.50
CA LEU A 220 5.31 9.35 16.44
C LEU A 220 6.72 8.74 16.42
N PHE A 221 7.61 9.24 15.55
CA PHE A 221 8.96 8.69 15.43
C PHE A 221 9.81 8.90 16.68
N CYS A 222 9.62 10.02 17.38
CA CYS A 222 10.29 10.27 18.65
C CYS A 222 9.77 9.36 19.77
N ALA A 223 8.47 9.07 19.82
CA ALA A 223 7.84 8.38 20.94
C ALA A 223 7.71 6.85 20.74
N MET A 224 7.36 6.39 19.54
CA MET A 224 6.86 5.03 19.32
C MET A 224 7.77 4.17 18.44
N ARG A 225 8.46 4.75 17.45
CA ARG A 225 9.44 4.10 16.57
C ARG A 225 8.96 2.78 15.93
N PRO A 226 7.86 2.78 15.17
CA PRO A 226 7.30 1.59 14.55
C PRO A 226 8.23 1.02 13.47
N VAL A 227 8.06 -0.26 13.13
CA VAL A 227 8.58 -0.80 11.86
C VAL A 227 7.77 -0.24 10.72
N ILE A 228 8.43 0.13 9.61
CA ILE A 228 7.75 0.75 8.47
C ILE A 228 8.00 -0.06 7.21
N ILE A 229 6.92 -0.43 6.51
CA ILE A 229 6.96 -0.96 5.16
C ILE A 229 6.52 0.15 4.23
N PHE A 230 7.35 0.53 3.25
CA PHE A 230 6.97 1.57 2.31
C PHE A 230 7.57 1.37 0.93
N GLU A 231 6.92 1.99 -0.07
CA GLU A 231 7.41 2.02 -1.44
C GLU A 231 8.35 3.22 -1.62
N VAL A 232 9.52 2.98 -2.20
CA VAL A 232 10.39 4.04 -2.71
C VAL A 232 10.05 4.24 -4.17
N TYR A 233 9.39 5.37 -4.48
CA TYR A 233 8.92 5.69 -5.82
C TYR A 233 9.48 7.06 -6.29
N PRO A 234 10.73 7.10 -6.82
CA PRO A 234 11.41 8.34 -7.18
C PRO A 234 10.65 9.20 -8.19
N SER A 235 10.01 8.57 -9.18
CA SER A 235 9.23 9.30 -10.19
C SER A 235 8.00 9.96 -9.58
N GLY A 236 7.28 9.29 -8.67
CA GLY A 236 6.15 9.86 -7.94
C GLY A 236 6.58 11.04 -7.06
N ALA A 237 7.67 10.89 -6.29
CA ALA A 237 8.22 11.98 -5.48
C ALA A 237 8.58 13.21 -6.32
N ALA A 238 9.16 13.02 -7.51
CA ALA A 238 9.50 14.11 -8.43
C ALA A 238 8.26 14.90 -8.89
N LEU A 239 7.10 14.26 -9.08
CA LEU A 239 5.84 14.94 -9.41
C LEU A 239 5.38 15.90 -8.31
N LEU A 240 5.74 15.61 -7.07
CA LEU A 240 5.48 16.43 -5.88
C LEU A 240 6.61 17.43 -5.59
N LYS A 241 7.66 17.49 -6.44
CA LYS A 241 8.88 18.27 -6.22
C LYS A 241 9.61 17.90 -4.92
N LEU A 242 9.51 16.65 -4.51
CA LEU A 242 10.17 16.09 -3.34
C LEU A 242 11.51 15.43 -3.75
N SER A 243 12.35 15.15 -2.74
CA SER A 243 13.59 14.42 -2.93
C SER A 243 13.31 12.96 -3.30
N LYS A 244 14.10 12.42 -4.25
CA LYS A 244 14.04 10.98 -4.59
C LYS A 244 14.27 10.06 -3.40
N ASN A 245 15.04 10.53 -2.41
CA ASN A 245 15.41 9.80 -1.20
C ASN A 245 14.78 10.40 0.06
N GLY A 246 13.87 11.39 -0.06
CA GLY A 246 13.41 12.18 1.07
C GLY A 246 12.82 11.35 2.22
N ALA A 247 12.02 10.32 1.91
CA ALA A 247 11.51 9.40 2.92
C ALA A 247 12.64 8.63 3.64
N LEU A 248 13.64 8.14 2.89
CA LEU A 248 14.79 7.43 3.45
C LEU A 248 15.65 8.35 4.31
N ASP A 249 15.91 9.58 3.84
CA ASP A 249 16.75 10.54 4.56
C ASP A 249 16.10 10.97 5.89
N ILE A 250 14.78 11.17 5.92
CA ILE A 250 14.03 11.42 7.15
C ILE A 250 14.18 10.25 8.12
N LEU A 251 13.93 9.02 7.67
CA LEU A 251 14.01 7.84 8.53
C LEU A 251 15.44 7.55 9.00
N LYS A 252 16.47 7.81 8.15
CA LYS A 252 17.88 7.77 8.58
C LYS A 252 18.15 8.76 9.71
N GLY A 253 17.57 9.97 9.61
CA GLY A 253 17.67 10.97 10.68
C GLY A 253 17.11 10.50 12.02
N TYR A 254 16.08 9.66 12.00
CA TYR A 254 15.53 8.99 13.19
C TYR A 254 16.24 7.68 13.57
N GLY A 255 17.35 7.32 12.92
CA GLY A 255 18.14 6.13 13.24
C GLY A 255 17.47 4.83 12.79
N TYR A 256 16.87 4.80 11.62
CA TYR A 256 16.34 3.58 11.00
C TYR A 256 17.38 2.94 10.07
N ALA A 257 17.43 1.61 10.11
CA ALA A 257 18.11 0.76 9.14
C ALA A 257 17.10 0.24 8.10
N PHE A 258 17.57 -0.09 6.89
CA PHE A 258 16.70 -0.45 5.76
C PHE A 258 17.05 -1.83 5.21
N MET A 259 16.02 -2.60 4.88
CA MET A 259 16.12 -3.87 4.16
C MET A 259 15.21 -3.83 2.93
N ARG A 260 15.72 -4.24 1.77
CA ARG A 260 14.91 -4.35 0.55
C ARG A 260 14.11 -5.65 0.57
N ILE A 261 12.80 -5.57 0.35
CA ILE A 261 11.95 -6.76 0.29
C ILE A 261 12.25 -7.55 -0.99
N GLY A 262 12.49 -8.87 -0.83
CA GLY A 262 12.79 -9.78 -1.94
C GLY A 262 14.24 -9.82 -2.42
N LYS A 263 15.16 -9.09 -1.78
CA LYS A 263 16.61 -9.19 -1.99
C LYS A 263 17.31 -9.16 -0.63
N SER A 264 18.42 -9.90 -0.52
CA SER A 264 19.20 -9.99 0.74
C SER A 264 20.08 -8.78 1.02
N ASP A 265 20.02 -7.75 0.19
CA ASP A 265 20.95 -6.63 0.24
C ASP A 265 20.44 -5.53 1.18
N SER A 266 21.33 -5.07 2.09
CA SER A 266 21.12 -3.85 2.86
C SER A 266 21.01 -2.65 1.90
N VAL A 267 20.13 -1.70 2.19
CA VAL A 267 19.89 -0.51 1.36
C VAL A 267 20.81 0.62 1.82
N ASP A 268 22.14 0.39 1.86
CA ASP A 268 23.09 1.44 2.24
C ASP A 268 23.37 2.42 1.11
N HIS A 269 23.21 1.99 -0.13
CA HIS A 269 23.30 2.83 -1.33
C HIS A 269 22.14 2.47 -2.26
N LEU A 270 21.12 3.32 -2.28
CA LEU A 270 20.22 3.39 -3.43
C LEU A 270 21.04 3.92 -4.60
N GLY A 271 21.62 3.00 -5.37
CA GLY A 271 22.20 3.32 -6.65
C GLY A 271 21.19 4.12 -7.48
N SER A 272 21.63 4.79 -8.51
CA SER A 272 20.89 5.63 -9.46
C SER A 272 19.67 4.97 -10.15
N ALA A 273 19.06 3.96 -9.54
CA ALA A 273 17.96 3.20 -10.11
C ALA A 273 16.67 4.04 -10.11
N GLU A 274 16.14 4.27 -11.29
CA GLU A 274 14.82 4.83 -11.56
C GLU A 274 13.68 3.87 -11.19
N GLU A 275 13.98 2.71 -10.62
CA GLU A 275 13.01 1.67 -10.29
C GLU A 275 12.38 1.91 -8.91
N TYR A 276 11.08 1.71 -8.83
CA TYR A 276 10.39 1.61 -7.56
C TYR A 276 10.69 0.26 -6.87
N PHE A 277 10.75 0.25 -5.54
CA PHE A 277 10.95 -0.97 -4.75
C PHE A 277 10.41 -0.77 -3.34
N ASN A 278 10.06 -1.89 -2.69
CA ASN A 278 9.57 -1.89 -1.33
C ASN A 278 10.71 -2.10 -0.32
N VAL A 279 10.62 -1.37 0.79
CA VAL A 279 11.61 -1.33 1.87
C VAL A 279 10.92 -1.62 3.19
N VAL A 280 11.60 -2.37 4.06
CA VAL A 280 11.30 -2.43 5.48
C VAL A 280 12.33 -1.56 6.20
N ALA A 281 11.86 -0.53 6.90
CA ALA A 281 12.66 0.29 7.79
C ALA A 281 12.45 -0.18 9.23
N VAL A 282 13.56 -0.52 9.90
CA VAL A 282 13.57 -1.02 11.28
C VAL A 282 14.33 -0.03 12.15
N PRO A 283 13.77 0.40 13.30
CA PRO A 283 14.45 1.32 14.19
C PRO A 283 15.71 0.68 14.78
N ASN A 284 16.84 1.37 14.68
CA ASN A 284 18.07 0.93 15.31
C ASN A 284 18.00 1.19 16.82
N ARG A 285 18.12 0.16 17.64
CA ARG A 285 17.95 0.24 19.10
C ARG A 285 19.02 1.09 19.82
N MET A 286 20.13 1.42 19.14
CA MET A 286 21.28 2.10 19.76
C MET A 286 21.43 3.59 19.42
N GLU A 287 20.69 4.15 18.48
CA GLU A 287 20.86 5.55 18.07
C GLU A 287 19.60 6.36 18.28
N MET A 288 19.56 7.13 19.37
CA MET A 288 18.61 8.25 19.53
C MET A 288 19.28 9.52 18.99
N LYS A 289 19.08 9.85 17.72
CA LYS A 289 19.44 11.13 17.13
C LYS A 289 18.15 11.82 16.64
N GLY A 290 17.89 13.02 17.11
CA GLY A 290 16.89 13.92 16.48
C GLY A 290 15.52 14.09 17.17
N CYS A 291 15.39 13.83 18.47
CA CYS A 291 14.19 14.22 19.27
C CYS A 291 14.44 15.41 20.15
#